data_fce7e22228e6ad11c0271283221a7e40
#
_entry.id   fce7e22228e6ad11c0271283221a7e40
#
_cell.length_a   1.000
_cell.length_b   1.000
_cell.length_c   1.000
_cell.angle_alpha   90.00
_cell.angle_beta   90.00
_cell.angle_gamma   90.00
#
_symmetry.space_group_name_H-M   'P 1'
#
loop_
_entity.id
_entity.type
_entity.pdbx_description
1 polymer ?
#
loop_
_entity_poly.entity_id
_entity_poly.type
_entity_poly.pdbx_seq_one_letter_code
_entity_poly.pdbx_strand_id
1 'polypeptide(L)'
;MNSIRSLASRALAPTWVKLGAVATAAALATALGFTAATSATAASKTFTFNLVPSSAAISACLPNAAGQVTITTGSLNDTMKVTVTGMPPNTGFDLFVIQTPAAPFGISWYQTDIHAGSGGSGSATVKGVFDTETFSVSPGGTTTFAPTHQYHLGLWFNNPSVPFNLGCEPGATSPVITPFNGIQHAGIQVLNTAQFPVNAGPLSHVHR
;
A
#
# COMPACT_ATOMS: atom_id res chain seq x y z
N MET A 1 16.19 32.53 54.08
CA MET A 1 16.94 32.23 55.30
C MET A 1 17.91 31.12 54.97
N ASN A 2 19.18 31.53 55.00
CA ASN A 2 20.41 30.79 55.38
C ASN A 2 20.79 29.56 54.53
N SER A 3 21.99 29.41 54.10
CA SER A 3 23.26 30.13 54.17
C SER A 3 24.32 29.23 53.56
N ILE A 4 25.08 29.84 52.66
CA ILE A 4 26.44 29.65 52.23
C ILE A 4 27.34 28.84 53.20
N ARG A 5 28.20 27.95 52.68
CA ARG A 5 29.62 27.90 53.02
C ARG A 5 30.48 27.19 51.99
N SER A 6 31.29 28.00 51.34
CA SER A 6 32.55 27.75 50.69
C SER A 6 33.61 27.23 51.67
N LEU A 7 34.48 26.39 51.25
CA LEU A 7 35.86 26.33 51.76
C LEU A 7 36.84 25.90 50.64
N ALA A 8 37.82 26.71 50.53
CA ALA A 8 38.91 26.72 49.54
C ALA A 8 40.14 25.92 50.02
N SER A 9 40.96 25.64 49.02
CA SER A 9 42.43 25.64 49.04
C SER A 9 43.21 24.54 49.77
N ARG A 10 44.07 23.84 49.06
CA ARG A 10 45.53 24.00 49.18
C ARG A 10 46.30 23.30 48.06
N ALA A 11 47.08 24.10 47.40
CA ALA A 11 48.15 23.70 46.47
C ALA A 11 49.38 23.21 47.24
N LEU A 12 50.10 22.25 46.73
CA LEU A 12 51.52 22.00 46.98
C LEU A 12 52.14 21.32 45.76
N ALA A 13 53.02 22.03 45.06
CA ALA A 13 54.15 21.52 44.27
C ALA A 13 55.42 21.77 45.11
N PRO A 14 56.61 21.32 44.77
CA PRO A 14 57.15 20.64 43.58
C PRO A 14 58.14 19.50 43.96
N THR A 15 58.63 18.73 42.98
CA THR A 15 60.09 18.41 42.90
C THR A 15 60.43 17.79 41.56
N TRP A 16 61.46 18.37 40.94
CA TRP A 16 62.10 17.97 39.71
C TRP A 16 63.01 16.77 39.95
N VAL A 17 62.87 15.71 39.13
CA VAL A 17 64.02 14.83 38.84
C VAL A 17 64.05 14.57 37.34
N LYS A 18 65.12 15.06 36.73
CA LYS A 18 65.54 14.73 35.37
C LYS A 18 66.29 13.39 35.40
N LEU A 19 65.84 12.43 34.61
CA LEU A 19 66.73 11.38 34.11
C LEU A 19 66.22 10.95 32.72
N GLY A 20 67.10 11.07 31.76
CA GLY A 20 66.83 10.73 30.37
C GLY A 20 66.85 9.21 30.19
N ALA A 21 66.01 8.77 29.30
CA ALA A 21 66.16 7.51 28.61
C ALA A 21 65.52 7.63 27.22
N VAL A 22 66.36 7.38 26.26
CA VAL A 22 66.00 7.26 24.85
C VAL A 22 65.08 6.01 24.70
N ALA A 23 63.88 6.19 24.31
CA ALA A 23 63.01 5.08 23.93
C ALA A 23 62.47 5.32 22.51
N THR A 24 62.91 4.45 21.63
CA THR A 24 62.48 4.32 20.25
C THR A 24 60.96 4.17 20.18
N ALA A 25 60.28 5.15 19.58
CA ALA A 25 58.85 5.10 19.29
C ALA A 25 58.62 4.15 18.12
N ALA A 26 58.14 2.94 18.40
CA ALA A 26 57.52 2.10 17.42
C ALA A 26 56.09 2.62 17.21
N ALA A 27 55.86 3.28 16.09
CA ALA A 27 54.53 3.70 15.68
C ALA A 27 53.70 2.45 15.27
N LEU A 28 52.84 1.96 16.16
CA LEU A 28 51.77 1.06 15.78
C LEU A 28 50.66 1.87 15.06
N ALA A 29 50.71 1.85 13.74
CA ALA A 29 49.57 2.32 12.94
C ALA A 29 48.46 1.28 13.05
N THR A 30 47.52 1.46 13.97
CA THR A 30 46.24 0.73 13.95
C THR A 30 45.39 1.28 12.80
N ALA A 31 45.44 0.59 11.65
CA ALA A 31 44.49 0.81 10.57
C ALA A 31 43.11 0.42 11.06
N LEU A 32 42.31 1.40 11.49
CA LEU A 32 40.88 1.26 11.66
C LEU A 32 40.25 1.04 10.27
N GLY A 33 40.13 -0.21 9.88
CA GLY A 33 39.36 -0.57 8.69
C GLY A 33 37.88 -0.23 8.91
N PHE A 34 37.47 0.91 8.41
CA PHE A 34 36.03 1.19 8.22
C PHE A 34 35.55 0.24 7.13
N THR A 35 34.96 -0.89 7.52
CA THR A 35 34.13 -1.65 6.63
C THR A 35 32.89 -0.83 6.36
N ALA A 36 32.83 -0.18 5.20
CA ALA A 36 31.59 0.41 4.71
C ALA A 36 30.57 -0.73 4.62
N ALA A 37 29.61 -0.76 5.54
CA ALA A 37 28.45 -1.63 5.41
C ALA A 37 27.71 -1.16 4.16
N THR A 38 27.88 -1.87 3.05
CA THR A 38 27.06 -1.72 1.87
C THR A 38 25.64 -2.16 2.27
N SER A 39 24.76 -1.20 2.48
CA SER A 39 23.33 -1.47 2.65
C SER A 39 22.87 -2.17 1.37
N ALA A 40 22.65 -3.48 1.44
CA ALA A 40 22.02 -4.21 0.36
C ALA A 40 20.60 -3.65 0.21
N THR A 41 20.39 -2.83 -0.79
CA THR A 41 19.03 -2.41 -1.17
C THR A 41 18.30 -3.67 -1.62
N ALA A 42 17.25 -4.06 -0.90
CA ALA A 42 16.43 -5.18 -1.33
C ALA A 42 15.95 -4.91 -2.77
N ALA A 43 16.18 -5.86 -3.66
CA ALA A 43 15.77 -5.72 -5.05
C ALA A 43 14.24 -5.61 -5.10
N SER A 44 13.71 -4.59 -5.77
CA SER A 44 12.28 -4.44 -5.97
C SER A 44 11.75 -5.62 -6.78
N LYS A 45 10.69 -6.27 -6.28
CA LYS A 45 10.02 -7.37 -6.96
C LYS A 45 8.82 -6.81 -7.72
N THR A 46 8.72 -7.13 -9.00
CA THR A 46 7.58 -6.76 -9.84
C THR A 46 6.80 -8.00 -10.24
N PHE A 47 5.48 -7.95 -10.12
CA PHE A 47 4.58 -8.99 -10.60
C PHE A 47 3.29 -8.37 -11.16
N THR A 48 2.63 -9.11 -12.05
CA THR A 48 1.44 -8.65 -12.78
C THR A 48 0.33 -9.69 -12.70
N PHE A 49 -0.90 -9.22 -12.59
CA PHE A 49 -2.10 -10.05 -12.63
C PHE A 49 -3.26 -9.30 -13.30
N ASN A 50 -4.32 -10.03 -13.67
CA ASN A 50 -5.47 -9.46 -14.32
C ASN A 50 -6.62 -9.24 -13.34
N LEU A 51 -7.49 -8.29 -13.66
CA LEU A 51 -8.84 -8.16 -13.14
C LEU A 51 -9.80 -8.75 -14.19
N VAL A 52 -10.80 -9.47 -13.71
CA VAL A 52 -11.83 -10.10 -14.56
C VAL A 52 -13.20 -9.48 -14.29
N PRO A 53 -14.17 -9.59 -15.21
CA PRO A 53 -15.55 -9.18 -14.96
C PRO A 53 -16.10 -9.80 -13.66
N SER A 54 -16.73 -8.98 -12.84
CA SER A 54 -17.17 -9.35 -11.49
C SER A 54 -18.33 -10.34 -11.47
N SER A 55 -19.07 -10.44 -12.59
CA SER A 55 -20.24 -11.30 -12.72
C SER A 55 -20.54 -11.66 -14.18
N ALA A 56 -21.39 -12.65 -14.37
CA ALA A 56 -21.90 -13.00 -15.69
C ALA A 56 -22.67 -11.85 -16.36
N ALA A 57 -23.40 -11.04 -15.58
CA ALA A 57 -24.13 -9.89 -16.08
C ALA A 57 -23.15 -8.82 -16.64
N ILE A 58 -22.06 -8.57 -15.92
CA ILE A 58 -21.00 -7.66 -16.39
C ILE A 58 -20.33 -8.23 -17.64
N SER A 59 -20.02 -9.53 -17.66
CA SER A 59 -19.43 -10.16 -18.87
C SER A 59 -20.34 -10.06 -20.09
N ALA A 60 -21.66 -10.10 -19.90
CA ALA A 60 -22.64 -10.00 -20.96
C ALA A 60 -22.78 -8.54 -21.47
N CYS A 61 -22.84 -7.55 -20.57
CA CYS A 61 -23.04 -6.15 -20.97
C CYS A 61 -21.72 -5.47 -21.42
N LEU A 62 -20.57 -5.91 -20.89
CA LEU A 62 -19.25 -5.39 -21.19
C LEU A 62 -18.28 -6.53 -21.56
N PRO A 63 -18.46 -7.18 -22.72
CA PRO A 63 -17.74 -8.40 -23.06
C PRO A 63 -16.22 -8.19 -23.25
N ASN A 64 -15.79 -6.96 -23.46
CA ASN A 64 -14.39 -6.61 -23.66
C ASN A 64 -13.75 -5.96 -22.41
N ALA A 65 -14.50 -5.84 -21.30
CA ALA A 65 -13.99 -5.23 -20.08
C ALA A 65 -12.88 -6.09 -19.48
N ALA A 66 -11.72 -5.50 -19.29
CA ALA A 66 -10.55 -6.16 -18.72
C ALA A 66 -9.71 -5.16 -17.93
N GLY A 67 -8.97 -5.67 -16.96
CA GLY A 67 -7.99 -4.89 -16.21
C GLY A 67 -6.69 -5.65 -16.03
N GLN A 68 -5.59 -4.92 -15.95
CA GLN A 68 -4.27 -5.45 -15.61
C GLN A 68 -3.68 -4.62 -14.49
N VAL A 69 -3.09 -5.30 -13.51
CA VAL A 69 -2.44 -4.69 -12.36
C VAL A 69 -0.98 -5.11 -12.35
N THR A 70 -0.09 -4.15 -12.19
CA THR A 70 1.34 -4.39 -11.94
C THR A 70 1.70 -3.83 -10.57
N ILE A 71 2.23 -4.66 -9.70
CA ILE A 71 2.76 -4.27 -8.39
C ILE A 71 4.29 -4.29 -8.49
N THR A 72 4.92 -3.22 -8.05
CA THR A 72 6.37 -3.15 -7.82
C THR A 72 6.59 -2.85 -6.34
N THR A 73 7.19 -3.80 -5.63
CA THR A 73 7.48 -3.64 -4.20
C THR A 73 8.66 -2.70 -4.00
N GLY A 74 8.58 -1.86 -3.01
CA GLY A 74 9.65 -0.93 -2.62
C GLY A 74 10.08 -1.15 -1.17
N SER A 75 11.13 -0.45 -0.74
CA SER A 75 11.62 -0.56 0.64
C SER A 75 10.69 0.08 1.68
N LEU A 76 9.95 1.12 1.30
CA LEU A 76 9.01 1.83 2.16
C LEU A 76 7.57 1.74 1.64
N ASN A 77 7.40 1.95 0.35
CA ASN A 77 6.10 1.94 -0.32
C ASN A 77 6.18 1.09 -1.59
N ASP A 78 5.07 0.43 -1.89
CA ASP A 78 4.87 -0.26 -3.14
C ASP A 78 4.25 0.68 -4.17
N THR A 79 4.39 0.33 -5.44
CA THR A 79 3.70 1.01 -6.53
C THR A 79 2.74 0.03 -7.18
N MET A 80 1.47 0.39 -7.24
CA MET A 80 0.43 -0.34 -7.96
C MET A 80 0.03 0.47 -9.19
N LYS A 81 0.24 -0.06 -10.38
CA LYS A 81 -0.29 0.47 -11.63
C LYS A 81 -1.46 -0.38 -12.08
N VAL A 82 -2.61 0.24 -12.29
CA VAL A 82 -3.80 -0.41 -12.82
C VAL A 82 -4.12 0.18 -14.18
N THR A 83 -4.38 -0.67 -15.16
CA THR A 83 -4.84 -0.28 -16.50
C THR A 83 -6.13 -1.02 -16.81
N VAL A 84 -7.12 -0.35 -17.33
CA VAL A 84 -8.40 -0.91 -17.75
C VAL A 84 -8.64 -0.66 -19.24
N THR A 85 -9.32 -1.60 -19.89
CA THR A 85 -9.70 -1.54 -21.30
C THR A 85 -11.11 -2.09 -21.48
N GLY A 86 -11.75 -1.76 -22.63
CA GLY A 86 -13.10 -2.23 -22.93
C GLY A 86 -14.18 -1.69 -22.00
N MET A 87 -13.90 -0.61 -21.31
CA MET A 87 -14.82 0.06 -20.40
C MET A 87 -15.74 1.02 -21.16
N PRO A 88 -16.90 1.40 -20.60
CA PRO A 88 -17.73 2.45 -21.17
C PRO A 88 -16.92 3.76 -21.31
N PRO A 89 -17.03 4.46 -22.44
CA PRO A 89 -16.33 5.72 -22.66
C PRO A 89 -16.70 6.79 -21.62
N ASN A 90 -15.72 7.62 -21.27
CA ASN A 90 -15.86 8.78 -20.36
C ASN A 90 -16.49 8.42 -19.01
N THR A 91 -16.14 7.26 -18.48
CA THR A 91 -16.71 6.70 -17.23
C THR A 91 -15.65 6.63 -16.14
N GLY A 92 -16.03 7.05 -14.92
CA GLY A 92 -15.23 6.96 -13.72
C GLY A 92 -15.47 5.65 -12.96
N PHE A 93 -14.42 5.16 -12.31
CA PHE A 93 -14.42 3.93 -11.52
C PHE A 93 -13.64 4.12 -10.24
N ASP A 94 -14.10 3.51 -9.16
CA ASP A 94 -13.46 3.51 -7.84
C ASP A 94 -12.70 2.20 -7.63
N LEU A 95 -11.40 2.28 -7.36
CA LEU A 95 -10.54 1.13 -7.07
C LEU A 95 -10.41 0.92 -5.57
N PHE A 96 -10.62 -0.33 -5.13
CA PHE A 96 -10.47 -0.74 -3.75
C PHE A 96 -9.53 -1.95 -3.62
N VAL A 97 -8.77 -1.97 -2.53
CA VAL A 97 -8.25 -3.20 -1.92
C VAL A 97 -9.36 -3.75 -1.02
N ILE A 98 -9.66 -5.05 -1.14
CA ILE A 98 -10.79 -5.69 -0.48
C ILE A 98 -10.38 -7.04 0.13
N GLN A 99 -11.12 -7.46 1.14
CA GLN A 99 -10.87 -8.73 1.82
C GLN A 99 -11.39 -9.91 1.00
N THR A 100 -12.58 -9.81 0.42
CA THR A 100 -13.18 -10.84 -0.43
C THR A 100 -13.55 -10.26 -1.79
N PRO A 101 -13.33 -10.99 -2.90
CA PRO A 101 -13.58 -10.45 -4.24
C PRO A 101 -15.06 -10.27 -4.59
N ALA A 102 -15.96 -10.95 -3.86
CA ALA A 102 -17.40 -10.86 -4.01
C ALA A 102 -18.08 -10.41 -2.71
N ALA A 103 -19.32 -9.97 -2.79
CA ALA A 103 -20.11 -9.55 -1.63
C ALA A 103 -20.35 -10.71 -0.63
N PRO A 104 -20.30 -10.44 0.69
CA PRO A 104 -19.88 -9.20 1.31
C PRO A 104 -18.35 -9.01 1.18
N PHE A 105 -17.93 -7.83 0.75
CA PHE A 105 -16.53 -7.57 0.38
C PHE A 105 -15.57 -7.56 1.58
N GLY A 106 -16.10 -7.61 2.78
CA GLY A 106 -15.31 -7.50 4.02
C GLY A 106 -14.72 -6.12 4.19
N ILE A 107 -13.54 -6.07 4.82
CA ILE A 107 -12.82 -4.81 5.00
C ILE A 107 -12.30 -4.34 3.65
N SER A 108 -12.58 -3.08 3.32
CA SER A 108 -12.29 -2.52 2.01
C SER A 108 -11.67 -1.14 2.15
N TRP A 109 -10.63 -0.86 1.34
CA TRP A 109 -9.90 0.40 1.34
C TRP A 109 -9.89 1.01 -0.05
N TYR A 110 -10.43 2.22 -0.13
CA TYR A 110 -10.34 3.03 -1.35
C TYR A 110 -8.88 3.37 -1.66
N GLN A 111 -8.52 3.25 -2.93
CA GLN A 111 -7.18 3.51 -3.42
C GLN A 111 -7.11 4.75 -4.30
N THR A 112 -7.97 4.81 -5.31
CA THR A 112 -7.99 5.90 -6.29
C THR A 112 -9.15 5.74 -7.25
N ASP A 113 -9.43 6.80 -8.01
CA ASP A 113 -10.28 6.76 -9.18
C ASP A 113 -9.49 6.36 -10.43
N ILE A 114 -10.16 5.64 -11.33
CA ILE A 114 -9.70 5.40 -12.68
C ILE A 114 -10.73 5.97 -13.64
N HIS A 115 -10.31 6.83 -14.56
CA HIS A 115 -11.19 7.38 -15.58
C HIS A 115 -10.89 6.76 -16.93
N ALA A 116 -11.88 6.11 -17.53
CA ALA A 116 -11.80 5.66 -18.91
C ALA A 116 -12.09 6.83 -19.84
N GLY A 117 -11.19 7.10 -20.75
CA GLY A 117 -11.36 8.13 -21.77
C GLY A 117 -12.35 7.72 -22.85
N SER A 118 -12.43 8.50 -23.93
CA SER A 118 -13.35 8.27 -25.06
C SER A 118 -13.15 6.92 -25.79
N GLY A 119 -11.95 6.32 -25.67
CA GLY A 119 -11.66 4.99 -26.21
C GLY A 119 -11.94 3.83 -25.24
N GLY A 120 -12.56 4.07 -24.08
CA GLY A 120 -12.87 3.02 -23.10
C GLY A 120 -11.64 2.45 -22.41
N SER A 121 -10.53 3.18 -22.36
CA SER A 121 -9.31 2.78 -21.66
C SER A 121 -8.91 3.83 -20.64
N GLY A 122 -8.34 3.37 -19.52
CA GLY A 122 -7.87 4.25 -18.45
C GLY A 122 -6.76 3.62 -17.63
N SER A 123 -6.06 4.42 -16.85
CA SER A 123 -5.05 3.91 -15.92
C SER A 123 -4.86 4.84 -14.73
N ALA A 124 -4.46 4.23 -13.60
CA ALA A 124 -4.02 4.97 -12.42
C ALA A 124 -2.77 4.32 -11.82
N THR A 125 -2.01 5.12 -11.08
CA THR A 125 -0.85 4.64 -10.32
C THR A 125 -0.99 5.10 -8.88
N VAL A 126 -0.94 4.15 -7.96
CA VAL A 126 -1.03 4.37 -6.53
C VAL A 126 0.30 4.00 -5.88
N LYS A 127 0.74 4.81 -4.94
CA LYS A 127 1.85 4.47 -4.04
C LYS A 127 1.30 4.27 -2.65
N GLY A 128 1.57 3.11 -2.07
CA GLY A 128 1.04 2.75 -0.76
C GLY A 128 1.71 1.53 -0.17
N VAL A 129 1.18 1.07 0.93
CA VAL A 129 1.55 -0.19 1.55
C VAL A 129 0.43 -1.18 1.24
N PHE A 130 0.72 -2.16 0.38
CA PHE A 130 -0.22 -3.22 -0.01
C PHE A 130 0.05 -4.53 0.73
N ASP A 131 0.86 -4.45 1.77
CA ASP A 131 1.17 -5.57 2.65
C ASP A 131 -0.06 -5.98 3.47
N THR A 132 -0.14 -7.25 3.76
CA THR A 132 -1.24 -7.89 4.48
C THR A 132 -1.24 -7.63 5.97
N GLU A 133 -0.15 -7.07 6.49
CA GLU A 133 0.06 -6.81 7.92
C GLU A 133 -0.55 -5.48 8.40
N THR A 134 -1.38 -4.83 7.60
CA THR A 134 -2.01 -3.56 8.00
C THR A 134 -3.15 -3.78 8.98
N PHE A 135 -3.24 -2.90 9.97
CA PHE A 135 -4.40 -2.83 10.84
C PHE A 135 -5.60 -2.19 10.13
N SER A 136 -6.78 -2.48 10.58
CA SER A 136 -8.00 -1.85 10.08
C SER A 136 -8.83 -1.27 11.20
N VAL A 137 -9.58 -0.21 10.89
CA VAL A 137 -10.55 0.41 11.80
C VAL A 137 -11.94 0.17 11.22
N SER A 138 -12.76 -0.56 11.95
CA SER A 138 -14.16 -0.80 11.58
C SER A 138 -15.05 0.40 11.89
N PRO A 139 -16.17 0.57 11.18
CA PRO A 139 -17.22 1.49 11.61
C PRO A 139 -17.60 1.24 13.08
N GLY A 140 -17.67 2.32 13.87
CA GLY A 140 -17.86 2.22 15.32
C GLY A 140 -16.56 2.27 16.13
N GLY A 141 -15.39 2.46 15.47
CA GLY A 141 -14.13 2.73 16.14
C GLY A 141 -13.36 1.50 16.63
N THR A 142 -13.77 0.28 16.26
CA THR A 142 -13.00 -0.92 16.58
C THR A 142 -11.78 -1.00 15.69
N THR A 143 -10.59 -1.07 16.31
CA THR A 143 -9.32 -1.26 15.60
C THR A 143 -8.91 -2.73 15.69
N THR A 144 -8.63 -3.33 14.54
CA THR A 144 -8.11 -4.69 14.45
C THR A 144 -6.64 -4.64 14.05
N PHE A 145 -5.76 -5.18 14.90
CA PHE A 145 -4.31 -5.25 14.67
C PHE A 145 -3.85 -6.61 14.14
N ALA A 146 -4.76 -7.55 13.93
CA ALA A 146 -4.46 -8.80 13.26
C ALA A 146 -4.39 -8.60 11.75
N PRO A 147 -3.63 -9.43 11.00
CA PRO A 147 -3.68 -9.45 9.54
C PRO A 147 -5.12 -9.54 9.05
N THR A 148 -5.54 -8.60 8.21
CA THR A 148 -6.94 -8.54 7.75
C THR A 148 -7.14 -9.26 6.43
N HIS A 149 -6.06 -9.84 5.88
CA HIS A 149 -6.10 -10.66 4.65
C HIS A 149 -6.80 -9.96 3.47
N GLN A 150 -6.50 -8.68 3.28
CA GLN A 150 -7.01 -7.89 2.16
C GLN A 150 -6.19 -8.18 0.90
N TYR A 151 -6.38 -9.36 0.34
CA TYR A 151 -5.57 -9.87 -0.75
C TYR A 151 -6.13 -9.59 -2.14
N HIS A 152 -7.29 -8.94 -2.21
CA HIS A 152 -8.03 -8.77 -3.45
C HIS A 152 -8.14 -7.32 -3.88
N LEU A 153 -8.46 -7.14 -5.15
CA LEU A 153 -8.84 -5.85 -5.73
C LEU A 153 -10.24 -5.93 -6.32
N GLY A 154 -10.94 -4.82 -6.23
CA GLY A 154 -12.22 -4.61 -6.89
C GLY A 154 -12.32 -3.21 -7.47
N LEU A 155 -13.04 -3.10 -8.57
CA LEU A 155 -13.32 -1.86 -9.28
C LEU A 155 -14.83 -1.69 -9.39
N TRP A 156 -15.35 -0.53 -9.03
CA TRP A 156 -16.77 -0.21 -9.06
C TRP A 156 -17.04 0.94 -10.03
N PHE A 157 -18.24 0.98 -10.61
CA PHE A 157 -18.69 2.19 -11.26
C PHE A 157 -18.84 3.32 -10.23
N ASN A 158 -18.23 4.46 -10.49
CA ASN A 158 -18.36 5.64 -9.63
C ASN A 158 -19.81 6.17 -9.63
N ASN A 159 -20.49 6.13 -10.78
CA ASN A 159 -21.88 6.53 -10.91
C ASN A 159 -22.79 5.31 -11.14
N PRO A 160 -23.73 5.00 -10.21
CA PRO A 160 -24.60 3.84 -10.30
C PRO A 160 -25.55 3.88 -11.50
N SER A 161 -25.87 5.06 -12.05
CA SER A 161 -26.73 5.16 -13.23
C SER A 161 -26.06 4.63 -14.50
N VAL A 162 -24.74 4.57 -14.56
CA VAL A 162 -24.03 4.11 -15.76
C VAL A 162 -24.30 2.62 -16.04
N PRO A 163 -24.00 1.69 -15.10
CA PRO A 163 -24.26 0.27 -15.35
C PRO A 163 -25.75 -0.03 -15.53
N PHE A 164 -26.64 0.67 -14.83
CA PHE A 164 -28.08 0.53 -15.00
C PHE A 164 -28.50 0.88 -16.42
N ASN A 165 -28.11 2.04 -16.94
CA ASN A 165 -28.46 2.49 -18.31
C ASN A 165 -27.83 1.62 -19.40
N LEU A 166 -26.73 0.95 -19.11
CA LEU A 166 -26.07 0.00 -20.02
C LEU A 166 -26.73 -1.39 -20.02
N GLY A 167 -27.68 -1.66 -19.12
CA GLY A 167 -28.30 -2.96 -18.98
C GLY A 167 -27.42 -4.00 -18.27
N CYS A 168 -26.42 -3.56 -17.51
CA CYS A 168 -25.56 -4.44 -16.75
C CYS A 168 -26.23 -5.00 -15.45
N GLU A 169 -27.42 -4.53 -15.15
CA GLU A 169 -28.19 -4.87 -13.95
C GLU A 169 -29.52 -5.54 -14.33
N PRO A 170 -29.50 -6.79 -14.85
CA PRO A 170 -30.70 -7.44 -15.34
C PRO A 170 -31.73 -7.63 -14.23
N GLY A 171 -32.97 -7.18 -14.50
CA GLY A 171 -34.09 -7.26 -13.55
C GLY A 171 -34.15 -6.12 -12.52
N ALA A 172 -33.18 -5.23 -12.49
CA ALA A 172 -33.26 -4.03 -11.65
C ALA A 172 -34.26 -3.02 -12.22
N THR A 173 -35.02 -2.37 -11.34
CA THR A 173 -35.99 -1.31 -11.68
C THR A 173 -35.42 0.09 -11.42
N SER A 174 -34.29 0.17 -10.77
CA SER A 174 -33.51 1.38 -10.48
C SER A 174 -32.04 1.02 -10.35
N PRO A 175 -31.11 1.99 -10.45
CA PRO A 175 -29.70 1.72 -10.27
C PRO A 175 -29.40 1.03 -8.94
N VAL A 176 -28.61 -0.04 -8.98
CA VAL A 176 -28.08 -0.71 -7.80
C VAL A 176 -26.98 0.14 -7.19
N ILE A 177 -27.08 0.40 -5.89
CA ILE A 177 -26.14 1.24 -5.16
C ILE A 177 -25.30 0.38 -4.23
N THR A 178 -23.99 0.49 -4.33
CA THR A 178 -23.05 -0.01 -3.32
C THR A 178 -22.74 1.13 -2.36
N PRO A 179 -23.22 1.07 -1.10
CA PRO A 179 -22.98 2.14 -0.14
C PRO A 179 -21.53 2.10 0.33
N PHE A 180 -20.81 3.20 0.13
CA PHE A 180 -19.55 3.46 0.82
C PHE A 180 -19.81 4.37 2.02
N ASN A 181 -18.88 4.42 2.96
CA ASN A 181 -18.97 5.35 4.10
C ASN A 181 -18.93 6.79 3.60
N GLY A 182 -19.96 7.58 3.98
CA GLY A 182 -20.07 8.98 3.64
C GLY A 182 -21.16 9.28 2.60
N ILE A 183 -20.95 10.35 1.84
CA ILE A 183 -21.94 10.91 0.90
C ILE A 183 -21.88 10.19 -0.46
N GLN A 184 -20.75 9.56 -0.76
CA GLN A 184 -20.51 8.96 -2.07
C GLN A 184 -20.96 7.51 -2.10
N HIS A 185 -21.77 7.19 -3.09
CA HIS A 185 -22.23 5.84 -3.37
C HIS A 185 -21.75 5.43 -4.75
N ALA A 186 -21.20 4.23 -4.85
CA ALA A 186 -20.86 3.63 -6.13
C ALA A 186 -22.00 2.80 -6.70
N GLY A 187 -21.90 2.49 -7.99
CA GLY A 187 -22.69 1.48 -8.65
C GLY A 187 -22.23 0.06 -8.30
N ILE A 188 -22.52 -0.87 -9.20
CA ILE A 188 -22.08 -2.27 -9.03
C ILE A 188 -20.58 -2.43 -9.29
N GLN A 189 -20.00 -3.49 -8.75
CA GLN A 189 -18.63 -3.90 -9.07
C GLN A 189 -18.52 -4.32 -10.53
N VAL A 190 -17.51 -3.81 -11.24
CA VAL A 190 -17.28 -4.11 -12.66
C VAL A 190 -16.20 -5.14 -12.87
N LEU A 191 -15.06 -4.99 -12.21
CA LEU A 191 -13.93 -5.91 -12.31
C LEU A 191 -13.45 -6.31 -10.90
N ASN A 192 -12.89 -7.50 -10.78
CA ASN A 192 -12.29 -7.97 -9.53
C ASN A 192 -11.21 -9.03 -9.77
N THR A 193 -10.73 -9.63 -8.69
CA THR A 193 -9.74 -10.71 -8.67
C THR A 193 -10.35 -12.05 -8.24
N ALA A 194 -11.62 -12.33 -8.59
CA ALA A 194 -12.33 -13.54 -8.19
C ALA A 194 -11.75 -14.85 -8.77
N GLN A 195 -10.88 -14.76 -9.77
CA GLN A 195 -10.15 -15.92 -10.31
C GLN A 195 -9.07 -16.46 -9.34
N PHE A 196 -8.77 -15.73 -8.25
CA PHE A 196 -7.86 -16.16 -7.19
C PHE A 196 -8.65 -16.69 -5.99
N PRO A 197 -8.08 -17.64 -5.21
CA PRO A 197 -8.72 -18.12 -3.98
C PRO A 197 -8.94 -16.98 -2.98
N VAL A 198 -10.05 -16.99 -2.26
CA VAL A 198 -10.43 -15.94 -1.30
C VAL A 198 -9.33 -15.65 -0.27
N ASN A 199 -8.64 -16.68 0.22
CA ASN A 199 -7.58 -16.54 1.23
C ASN A 199 -6.17 -16.40 0.62
N ALA A 200 -6.05 -16.32 -0.70
CA ALA A 200 -4.79 -16.23 -1.43
C ALA A 200 -4.95 -15.38 -2.70
N GLY A 201 -5.54 -14.20 -2.56
CA GLY A 201 -5.61 -13.22 -3.62
C GLY A 201 -4.22 -12.69 -4.02
N PRO A 202 -4.11 -11.96 -5.12
CA PRO A 202 -2.83 -11.59 -5.70
C PRO A 202 -1.97 -10.73 -4.78
N LEU A 203 -2.56 -9.95 -3.88
CA LEU A 203 -1.81 -9.13 -2.93
C LEU A 203 -1.13 -9.95 -1.82
N SER A 204 -1.48 -11.24 -1.65
CA SER A 204 -0.75 -12.15 -0.75
C SER A 204 0.71 -12.38 -1.17
N HIS A 205 1.09 -11.98 -2.39
CA HIS A 205 2.46 -12.04 -2.88
C HIS A 205 3.29 -10.78 -2.55
N VAL A 206 2.68 -9.76 -1.96
CA VAL A 206 3.38 -8.58 -1.44
C VAL A 206 3.99 -8.96 -0.09
N HIS A 207 5.29 -9.18 -0.06
CA HIS A 207 6.05 -9.49 1.15
C HIS A 207 7.17 -8.46 1.32
N ARG A 208 7.38 -8.04 2.54
CA ARG A 208 8.49 -7.19 3.00
C ARG A 208 9.46 -7.96 3.85
#